data_4ca1aed29b6f4d7e7c336d92739c9fec
#
_entry.id   4ca1aed29b6f4d7e7c336d92739c9fec
#
_cell.length_a   1.000
_cell.length_b   1.000
_cell.length_c   1.000
_cell.angle_alpha   90.00
_cell.angle_beta   90.00
_cell.angle_gamma   90.00
#
_symmetry.space_group_name_H-M   'P 1'
#
loop_
_entity.id
_entity.type
_entity.pdbx_description
1 polymer ?
#
loop_
_entity_poly.entity_id
_entity_poly.type
_entity_poly.pdbx_seq_one_letter_code
_entity_poly.pdbx_strand_id
1 'polypeptide(L)'
;MACLSCNQPKMVYIQPLGHVETAEIDLVKTAVENFYHYKCIVKPAVNLTGDILADSKTRYEANRILSKYNSSENLLILTEKDIAVANTERHVKEWGIFGLGYQPGTSCVVSTFRLKPNVSDELFRNRLIKVCLHEIGHNLGLPHCTSDDKRCLMRDAKGTIKVVDEAQIFLCAQCRQQLGTF
;
A
#
# COMPACT_ATOMS: atom_id res chain seq x y z
N MET A 1 -32.46 11.59 -24.62
CA MET A 1 -31.21 10.83 -24.83
C MET A 1 -30.55 10.62 -23.47
N ALA A 2 -30.74 9.46 -22.88
CA ALA A 2 -30.12 9.13 -21.61
C ALA A 2 -28.64 8.82 -21.87
N CYS A 3 -27.75 9.65 -21.31
CA CYS A 3 -26.31 9.41 -21.35
C CYS A 3 -26.03 8.15 -20.50
N LEU A 4 -25.82 7.03 -21.15
CA LEU A 4 -25.23 5.84 -20.55
C LEU A 4 -23.78 6.19 -20.21
N SER A 5 -23.55 6.76 -19.02
CA SER A 5 -22.20 6.79 -18.47
C SER A 5 -21.78 5.33 -18.27
N CYS A 6 -21.01 4.83 -19.23
CA CYS A 6 -20.36 3.53 -19.12
C CYS A 6 -19.51 3.57 -17.84
N ASN A 7 -20.02 2.94 -16.78
CA ASN A 7 -19.29 2.84 -15.52
C ASN A 7 -18.16 1.82 -15.77
N GLN A 8 -17.03 2.30 -16.30
CA GLN A 8 -15.85 1.47 -16.50
C GLN A 8 -15.45 0.94 -15.11
N PRO A 9 -15.22 -0.37 -14.98
CA PRO A 9 -14.82 -0.92 -13.69
C PRO A 9 -13.53 -0.24 -13.23
N LYS A 10 -13.54 0.27 -12.02
CA LYS A 10 -12.33 0.82 -11.40
C LYS A 10 -11.28 -0.29 -11.29
N MET A 11 -10.05 0.03 -11.64
CA MET A 11 -8.96 -0.94 -11.78
C MET A 11 -7.80 -0.61 -10.85
N VAL A 12 -7.13 -1.65 -10.32
CA VAL A 12 -5.83 -1.56 -9.66
C VAL A 12 -4.86 -2.49 -10.37
N TYR A 13 -3.72 -1.98 -10.74
CA TYR A 13 -2.63 -2.78 -11.28
C TYR A 13 -1.67 -3.16 -10.14
N ILE A 14 -1.31 -4.43 -10.04
CA ILE A 14 -0.31 -4.90 -9.09
C ILE A 14 0.99 -5.15 -9.84
N GLN A 15 2.03 -4.40 -9.49
CA GLN A 15 3.35 -4.49 -10.11
C GLN A 15 4.34 -5.12 -9.13
N PRO A 16 4.71 -6.39 -9.30
CA PRO A 16 5.80 -6.97 -8.54
C PRO A 16 7.14 -6.30 -8.90
N LEU A 17 7.91 -5.88 -7.90
CA LEU A 17 9.22 -5.26 -8.02
C LEU A 17 10.27 -6.18 -7.38
N GLY A 18 11.10 -6.82 -8.20
CA GLY A 18 11.94 -7.94 -7.81
C GLY A 18 11.13 -9.23 -7.66
N HIS A 19 11.63 -10.15 -6.84
CA HIS A 19 10.91 -11.37 -6.50
C HIS A 19 9.80 -11.05 -5.50
N VAL A 20 8.60 -11.57 -5.76
CA VAL A 20 7.45 -11.57 -4.85
C VAL A 20 6.75 -12.91 -5.05
N GLU A 21 6.41 -13.60 -3.98
CA GLU A 21 5.72 -14.89 -4.04
C GLU A 21 4.34 -14.76 -4.68
N THR A 22 4.01 -15.66 -5.60
CA THR A 22 2.70 -15.67 -6.28
C THR A 22 1.54 -15.70 -5.29
N ALA A 23 1.68 -16.47 -4.21
CA ALA A 23 0.66 -16.55 -3.16
C ALA A 23 0.41 -15.21 -2.45
N GLU A 24 1.43 -14.35 -2.31
CA GLU A 24 1.30 -13.00 -1.76
C GLU A 24 0.56 -12.08 -2.74
N ILE A 25 0.89 -12.16 -4.02
CA ILE A 25 0.23 -11.40 -5.07
C ILE A 25 -1.25 -11.74 -5.16
N ASP A 26 -1.60 -13.05 -5.18
CA ASP A 26 -2.97 -13.52 -5.26
C ASP A 26 -3.79 -13.15 -4.01
N LEU A 27 -3.15 -13.20 -2.83
CA LEU A 27 -3.73 -12.75 -1.58
C LEU A 27 -4.12 -11.28 -1.63
N VAL A 28 -3.19 -10.42 -2.06
CA VAL A 28 -3.40 -8.97 -2.17
C VAL A 28 -4.46 -8.65 -3.21
N LYS A 29 -4.39 -9.29 -4.39
CA LYS A 29 -5.39 -9.17 -5.45
C LYS A 29 -6.79 -9.44 -4.90
N THR A 30 -6.99 -10.60 -4.29
CA THR A 30 -8.29 -11.00 -3.72
C THR A 30 -8.77 -10.00 -2.67
N ALA A 31 -7.88 -9.51 -1.80
CA ALA A 31 -8.24 -8.56 -0.76
C ALA A 31 -8.70 -7.20 -1.34
N VAL A 32 -8.01 -6.70 -2.36
CA VAL A 32 -8.37 -5.43 -3.03
C VAL A 32 -9.71 -5.57 -3.76
N GLU A 33 -9.92 -6.67 -4.47
CA GLU A 33 -11.17 -6.94 -5.19
C GLU A 33 -12.36 -7.03 -4.23
N ASN A 34 -12.19 -7.68 -3.08
CA ASN A 34 -13.25 -7.82 -2.09
C ASN A 34 -13.53 -6.54 -1.31
N PHE A 35 -12.50 -5.74 -0.99
CA PHE A 35 -12.64 -4.59 -0.11
C PHE A 35 -13.04 -3.31 -0.85
N TYR A 36 -12.40 -3.03 -1.99
CA TYR A 36 -12.68 -1.83 -2.79
C TYR A 36 -13.60 -2.08 -3.98
N HIS A 37 -13.93 -3.33 -4.29
CA HIS A 37 -14.71 -3.72 -5.47
C HIS A 37 -14.07 -3.26 -6.80
N TYR A 38 -12.75 -3.15 -6.84
CA TYR A 38 -11.96 -2.83 -8.00
C TYR A 38 -11.43 -4.10 -8.64
N LYS A 39 -11.36 -4.15 -9.96
CA LYS A 39 -10.67 -5.26 -10.63
C LYS A 39 -9.16 -5.12 -10.50
N CYS A 40 -8.45 -6.21 -10.26
CA CYS A 40 -7.00 -6.23 -10.18
C CYS A 40 -6.38 -6.93 -11.39
N ILE A 41 -5.38 -6.29 -11.98
CA ILE A 41 -4.52 -6.88 -13.02
C ILE A 41 -3.10 -6.94 -12.51
N VAL A 42 -2.51 -8.14 -12.54
CA VAL A 42 -1.11 -8.35 -12.20
C VAL A 42 -0.25 -8.09 -13.43
N LYS A 43 0.69 -7.16 -13.32
CA LYS A 43 1.68 -6.86 -14.37
C LYS A 43 2.86 -7.84 -14.27
N PRO A 44 3.62 -8.06 -15.35
CA PRO A 44 4.87 -8.81 -15.28
C PRO A 44 5.82 -8.18 -14.26
N ALA A 45 6.56 -9.01 -13.51
CA ALA A 45 7.54 -8.52 -12.55
C ALA A 45 8.61 -7.66 -13.24
N VAL A 46 9.06 -6.61 -12.57
CA VAL A 46 10.16 -5.75 -13.02
C VAL A 46 11.36 -5.89 -12.08
N ASN A 47 12.56 -5.72 -12.63
CA ASN A 47 13.78 -5.84 -11.85
C ASN A 47 14.04 -4.62 -10.98
N LEU A 48 14.63 -4.86 -9.83
CA LEU A 48 15.21 -3.82 -8.98
C LEU A 48 16.44 -3.21 -9.68
N THR A 49 16.58 -1.91 -9.59
CA THR A 49 17.68 -1.17 -10.23
C THR A 49 18.39 -0.28 -9.21
N GLY A 50 19.64 0.07 -9.46
CA GLY A 50 20.47 0.82 -8.51
C GLY A 50 20.01 2.26 -8.28
N ASP A 51 19.28 2.86 -9.21
CA ASP A 51 18.79 4.25 -9.13
C ASP A 51 17.66 4.46 -8.09
N ILE A 52 16.99 3.39 -7.68
CA ILE A 52 15.99 3.44 -6.60
C ILE A 52 16.55 3.07 -5.22
N LEU A 53 17.85 2.76 -5.12
CA LEU A 53 18.50 2.55 -3.81
C LEU A 53 18.59 3.85 -3.03
N ALA A 54 18.41 3.77 -1.73
CA ALA A 54 18.72 4.84 -0.80
C ALA A 54 20.25 5.07 -0.73
N ASP A 55 20.66 6.18 -0.14
CA ASP A 55 22.08 6.58 -0.15
C ASP A 55 22.98 5.59 0.60
N SER A 56 22.48 4.93 1.65
CA SER A 56 23.20 3.85 2.37
C SER A 56 23.42 2.58 1.54
N LYS A 57 22.69 2.43 0.40
CA LYS A 57 22.67 1.23 -0.45
C LYS A 57 22.18 -0.04 0.26
N THR A 58 21.59 0.09 1.45
CA THR A 58 21.05 -1.04 2.21
C THR A 58 19.54 -1.16 2.09
N ARG A 59 18.86 -0.07 1.69
CA ARG A 59 17.41 0.02 1.51
C ARG A 59 17.06 0.62 0.16
N TYR A 60 15.80 0.49 -0.21
CA TYR A 60 15.24 1.15 -1.38
C TYR A 60 14.44 2.38 -0.96
N GLU A 61 14.64 3.49 -1.66
CA GLU A 61 13.99 4.76 -1.35
C GLU A 61 12.59 4.78 -1.98
N ALA A 62 11.55 4.84 -1.14
CA ALA A 62 10.16 4.66 -1.57
C ALA A 62 9.71 5.75 -2.56
N ASN A 63 10.11 7.02 -2.37
CA ASN A 63 9.77 8.07 -3.33
C ASN A 63 10.47 7.88 -4.67
N ARG A 64 11.71 7.36 -4.71
CA ARG A 64 12.39 7.02 -5.96
C ARG A 64 11.67 5.89 -6.69
N ILE A 65 11.16 4.89 -5.95
CA ILE A 65 10.32 3.82 -6.52
C ILE A 65 9.07 4.42 -7.14
N LEU A 66 8.30 5.22 -6.39
CA LEU A 66 7.06 5.82 -6.87
C LEU A 66 7.29 6.76 -8.04
N SER A 67 8.35 7.55 -8.04
CA SER A 67 8.70 8.44 -9.15
C SER A 67 9.04 7.67 -10.43
N LYS A 68 9.80 6.56 -10.28
CA LYS A 68 10.23 5.73 -11.42
C LYS A 68 9.09 4.96 -12.06
N TYR A 69 8.19 4.43 -11.24
CA TYR A 69 7.07 3.59 -11.70
C TYR A 69 5.72 4.33 -11.62
N ASN A 70 5.76 5.67 -11.69
CA ASN A 70 4.55 6.47 -11.72
C ASN A 70 3.63 6.06 -12.87
N SER A 71 2.33 6.04 -12.59
CA SER A 71 1.29 5.61 -13.53
C SER A 71 0.12 6.58 -13.48
N SER A 72 -0.57 6.76 -14.61
CA SER A 72 -1.89 7.42 -14.64
C SER A 72 -3.02 6.53 -14.10
N GLU A 73 -2.73 5.24 -13.87
CA GLU A 73 -3.67 4.23 -13.38
C GLU A 73 -3.32 3.89 -11.92
N ASN A 74 -4.30 3.41 -11.14
CA ASN A 74 -4.03 2.97 -9.78
C ASN A 74 -3.03 1.81 -9.77
N LEU A 75 -1.83 2.05 -9.26
CA LEU A 75 -0.71 1.12 -9.26
C LEU A 75 -0.27 0.80 -7.83
N LEU A 76 -0.39 -0.45 -7.43
CA LEU A 76 0.23 -1.00 -6.23
C LEU A 76 1.52 -1.71 -6.61
N ILE A 77 2.65 -1.19 -6.16
CA ILE A 77 3.96 -1.84 -6.29
C ILE A 77 4.19 -2.70 -5.06
N LEU A 78 4.51 -3.98 -5.27
CA LEU A 78 4.77 -4.94 -4.19
C LEU A 78 6.20 -5.43 -4.28
N THR A 79 6.94 -5.39 -3.17
CA THR A 79 8.34 -5.84 -3.10
C THR A 79 8.65 -6.55 -1.79
N GLU A 80 9.65 -7.45 -1.80
CA GLU A 80 10.20 -8.06 -0.59
C GLU A 80 11.38 -7.29 0.01
N LYS A 81 11.82 -6.22 -0.64
CA LYS A 81 12.99 -5.46 -0.19
C LYS A 81 12.62 -4.41 0.85
N ASP A 82 13.55 -4.14 1.78
CA ASP A 82 13.37 -3.10 2.78
C ASP A 82 13.28 -1.73 2.11
N ILE A 83 12.22 -0.98 2.43
CA ILE A 83 11.99 0.37 1.89
C ILE A 83 12.06 1.42 3.00
N ALA A 84 12.46 2.62 2.62
CA ALA A 84 12.61 3.73 3.54
C ALA A 84 12.21 5.06 2.91
N VAL A 85 11.96 6.05 3.76
CA VAL A 85 11.81 7.46 3.41
C VAL A 85 12.63 8.31 4.37
N ALA A 86 12.95 9.54 3.98
CA ALA A 86 13.48 10.52 4.92
C ALA A 86 12.37 10.92 5.92
N ASN A 87 12.70 10.87 7.21
CA ASN A 87 11.84 11.38 8.28
C ASN A 87 12.48 12.65 8.86
N THR A 88 11.99 13.80 8.44
CA THR A 88 12.53 15.10 8.84
C THR A 88 12.27 15.44 10.31
N GLU A 89 11.13 15.02 10.84
CA GLU A 89 10.78 15.25 12.27
C GLU A 89 11.71 14.51 13.21
N ARG A 90 12.15 13.30 12.82
CA ARG A 90 13.06 12.45 13.62
C ARG A 90 14.53 12.63 13.23
N HIS A 91 14.83 13.49 12.26
CA HIS A 91 16.18 13.65 11.69
C HIS A 91 16.81 12.33 11.22
N VAL A 92 16.01 11.39 10.68
CA VAL A 92 16.46 10.11 10.16
C VAL A 92 16.37 10.13 8.64
N LYS A 93 17.53 9.97 7.95
CA LYS A 93 17.58 9.98 6.49
C LYS A 93 16.87 8.77 5.84
N GLU A 94 16.88 7.63 6.51
CA GLU A 94 16.32 6.38 5.99
C GLU A 94 15.46 5.71 7.07
N TRP A 95 14.28 6.28 7.29
CA TRP A 95 13.26 5.70 8.16
C TRP A 95 12.56 4.55 7.46
N GLY A 96 12.70 3.33 7.99
CA GLY A 96 12.07 2.15 7.42
C GLY A 96 10.55 2.16 7.60
N ILE A 97 9.84 1.89 6.52
CA ILE A 97 8.38 1.92 6.46
C ILE A 97 7.80 0.60 5.94
N PHE A 98 6.51 0.38 6.11
CA PHE A 98 5.77 -0.76 5.57
C PHE A 98 5.26 -0.49 4.16
N GLY A 99 4.84 0.74 3.90
CA GLY A 99 4.34 1.21 2.62
C GLY A 99 4.39 2.72 2.51
N LEU A 100 4.09 3.22 1.31
CA LEU A 100 3.95 4.65 1.00
C LEU A 100 2.97 4.80 -0.16
N GLY A 101 1.91 5.58 0.03
CA GLY A 101 0.98 5.96 -1.02
C GLY A 101 0.92 7.47 -1.20
N TYR A 102 0.83 7.94 -2.45
CA TYR A 102 0.51 9.35 -2.72
C TYR A 102 -0.94 9.66 -2.32
N GLN A 103 -1.19 10.84 -1.76
CA GLN A 103 -2.50 11.22 -1.24
C GLN A 103 -2.94 12.62 -1.70
N PRO A 104 -3.99 12.75 -2.53
CA PRO A 104 -4.47 11.70 -3.41
C PRO A 104 -3.42 11.34 -4.45
N GLY A 105 -3.54 10.18 -5.05
CA GLY A 105 -2.58 9.76 -6.07
C GLY A 105 -3.01 8.51 -6.81
N THR A 106 -2.09 8.01 -7.62
CA THR A 106 -2.33 6.83 -8.44
C THR A 106 -1.33 5.71 -8.17
N SER A 107 -0.32 5.96 -7.33
CA SER A 107 0.72 4.95 -7.08
C SER A 107 1.02 4.81 -5.60
N CYS A 108 1.20 3.58 -5.17
CA CYS A 108 1.70 3.23 -3.84
C CYS A 108 2.67 2.06 -3.91
N VAL A 109 3.55 1.96 -2.91
CA VAL A 109 4.48 0.84 -2.75
C VAL A 109 4.32 0.22 -1.37
N VAL A 110 4.34 -1.12 -1.31
CA VAL A 110 4.29 -1.90 -0.07
C VAL A 110 5.44 -2.90 -0.06
N SER A 111 6.08 -3.03 1.09
CA SER A 111 7.15 -3.99 1.33
C SER A 111 6.73 -5.08 2.31
N THR A 112 7.00 -6.33 1.95
CA THR A 112 6.79 -7.47 2.86
C THR A 112 7.92 -7.63 3.88
N PHE A 113 9.08 -6.98 3.66
CA PHE A 113 10.30 -7.15 4.45
C PHE A 113 10.08 -7.03 5.97
N ARG A 114 9.39 -5.97 6.40
CA ARG A 114 9.15 -5.69 7.83
C ARG A 114 7.90 -6.34 8.39
N LEU A 115 7.09 -6.99 7.55
CA LEU A 115 5.84 -7.63 7.95
C LEU A 115 6.04 -9.11 8.33
N LYS A 116 7.05 -9.77 7.74
CA LYS A 116 7.35 -11.21 7.90
C LYS A 116 8.07 -11.63 9.20
N PRO A 117 9.01 -10.86 9.76
CA PRO A 117 9.89 -11.41 10.80
C PRO A 117 9.15 -11.88 12.05
N ASN A 118 9.49 -13.11 12.49
CA ASN A 118 9.07 -13.71 13.77
C ASN A 118 7.54 -13.80 13.99
N VAL A 119 6.78 -14.05 12.94
CA VAL A 119 5.31 -14.19 13.02
C VAL A 119 4.84 -15.43 12.27
N SER A 120 3.61 -15.89 12.58
CA SER A 120 2.95 -16.93 11.82
C SER A 120 2.57 -16.43 10.41
N ASP A 121 2.41 -17.37 9.47
CA ASP A 121 1.94 -17.04 8.12
C ASP A 121 0.59 -16.33 8.13
N GLU A 122 -0.30 -16.70 9.04
CA GLU A 122 -1.61 -16.05 9.17
C GLU A 122 -1.47 -14.57 9.57
N LEU A 123 -0.63 -14.26 10.58
CA LEU A 123 -0.41 -12.89 11.01
C LEU A 123 0.28 -12.07 9.91
N PHE A 124 1.28 -12.65 9.24
CA PHE A 124 1.92 -12.01 8.10
C PHE A 124 0.92 -11.67 6.99
N ARG A 125 0.07 -12.62 6.58
CA ARG A 125 -0.96 -12.42 5.56
C ARG A 125 -1.92 -11.28 5.95
N ASN A 126 -2.37 -11.25 7.20
CA ASN A 126 -3.22 -10.19 7.74
C ASN A 126 -2.54 -8.81 7.68
N ARG A 127 -1.26 -8.72 8.06
CA ARG A 127 -0.48 -7.49 7.96
C ARG A 127 -0.37 -7.00 6.52
N LEU A 128 0.00 -7.91 5.60
CA LEU A 128 0.17 -7.58 4.19
C LEU A 128 -1.12 -7.01 3.58
N ILE A 129 -2.25 -7.68 3.80
CA ILE A 129 -3.56 -7.20 3.33
C ILE A 129 -3.83 -5.79 3.88
N LYS A 130 -3.69 -5.58 5.20
CA LYS A 130 -3.98 -4.30 5.83
C LYS A 130 -3.12 -3.17 5.28
N VAL A 131 -1.82 -3.39 5.13
CA VAL A 131 -0.92 -2.35 4.59
C VAL A 131 -1.24 -2.05 3.13
N CYS A 132 -1.48 -3.06 2.28
CA CYS A 132 -1.85 -2.82 0.88
C CYS A 132 -3.16 -2.04 0.75
N LEU A 133 -4.19 -2.39 1.51
CA LEU A 133 -5.47 -1.67 1.50
C LEU A 133 -5.33 -0.25 2.06
N HIS A 134 -4.48 -0.04 3.07
CA HIS A 134 -4.18 1.28 3.64
C HIS A 134 -3.53 2.21 2.60
N GLU A 135 -2.49 1.75 1.91
CA GLU A 135 -1.80 2.56 0.90
C GLU A 135 -2.67 2.87 -0.33
N ILE A 136 -3.51 1.91 -0.75
CA ILE A 136 -4.54 2.18 -1.77
C ILE A 136 -5.56 3.20 -1.25
N GLY A 137 -5.92 3.15 0.03
CA GLY A 137 -6.79 4.15 0.66
C GLY A 137 -6.23 5.56 0.52
N HIS A 138 -4.91 5.76 0.70
CA HIS A 138 -4.25 7.03 0.44
C HIS A 138 -4.38 7.46 -1.02
N ASN A 139 -4.13 6.58 -1.98
CA ASN A 139 -4.31 6.89 -3.39
C ASN A 139 -5.74 7.34 -3.70
N LEU A 140 -6.73 6.76 -3.03
CA LEU A 140 -8.15 7.14 -3.15
C LEU A 140 -8.51 8.44 -2.40
N GLY A 141 -7.54 9.10 -1.79
CA GLY A 141 -7.67 10.39 -1.11
C GLY A 141 -7.93 10.32 0.39
N LEU A 142 -7.95 9.13 1.00
CA LEU A 142 -8.12 9.00 2.44
C LEU A 142 -6.86 9.48 3.19
N PRO A 143 -6.95 10.45 4.09
CA PRO A 143 -5.88 10.77 5.03
C PRO A 143 -5.78 9.72 6.14
N HIS A 144 -4.73 9.82 6.95
CA HIS A 144 -4.71 9.08 8.20
C HIS A 144 -5.96 9.40 9.04
N CYS A 145 -6.56 8.35 9.59
CA CYS A 145 -7.77 8.46 10.40
C CYS A 145 -7.50 9.19 11.72
N THR A 146 -8.31 10.20 12.01
CA THR A 146 -8.25 10.97 13.25
C THR A 146 -9.28 10.53 14.28
N SER A 147 -10.12 9.52 13.99
CA SER A 147 -11.09 8.98 14.94
C SER A 147 -10.42 8.13 16.03
N ASP A 148 -11.09 7.99 17.17
CA ASP A 148 -10.62 7.14 18.28
C ASP A 148 -10.84 5.63 18.02
N ASP A 149 -11.44 5.25 16.88
CA ASP A 149 -11.67 3.84 16.55
C ASP A 149 -10.36 3.14 16.17
N LYS A 150 -9.80 2.42 17.13
CA LYS A 150 -8.54 1.67 16.96
C LYS A 150 -8.60 0.58 15.89
N ARG A 151 -9.78 0.20 15.44
CA ARG A 151 -9.97 -0.82 14.39
C ARG A 151 -9.82 -0.23 12.98
N CYS A 152 -9.93 1.11 12.84
CA CYS A 152 -9.90 1.73 11.52
C CYS A 152 -8.59 1.43 10.78
N LEU A 153 -8.72 0.96 9.54
CA LEU A 153 -7.60 0.61 8.66
C LEU A 153 -6.68 1.81 8.38
N MET A 154 -7.24 3.03 8.30
CA MET A 154 -6.49 4.23 7.95
C MET A 154 -5.73 4.88 9.12
N ARG A 155 -5.54 4.18 10.23
CA ARG A 155 -4.71 4.71 11.34
C ARG A 155 -3.25 4.85 10.93
N ASP A 156 -2.64 5.97 11.35
CA ASP A 156 -1.20 6.16 11.20
C ASP A 156 -0.43 5.18 12.10
N ALA A 157 0.31 4.28 11.50
CA ALA A 157 1.14 3.32 12.21
C ALA A 157 2.36 3.95 12.88
N LYS A 158 2.80 5.14 12.46
CA LYS A 158 4.01 5.84 12.96
C LYS A 158 5.24 4.94 13.00
N GLY A 159 5.33 4.01 12.04
CA GLY A 159 6.39 3.00 11.96
C GLY A 159 6.27 1.87 13.00
N THR A 160 5.13 1.72 13.67
CA THR A 160 4.91 0.72 14.73
C THR A 160 4.00 -0.40 14.25
N ILE A 161 4.54 -1.61 14.14
CA ILE A 161 3.79 -2.80 13.69
C ILE A 161 2.57 -3.10 14.57
N LYS A 162 2.63 -2.74 15.85
CA LYS A 162 1.52 -2.91 16.79
C LYS A 162 0.23 -2.25 16.30
N VAL A 163 0.31 -1.07 15.69
CA VAL A 163 -0.87 -0.38 15.15
C VAL A 163 -1.46 -1.13 13.97
N VAL A 164 -0.62 -1.70 13.10
CA VAL A 164 -1.06 -2.58 12.01
C VAL A 164 -1.77 -3.82 12.57
N ASP A 165 -1.23 -4.42 13.64
CA ASP A 165 -1.82 -5.61 14.26
C ASP A 165 -3.18 -5.31 14.90
N GLU A 166 -3.34 -4.16 15.57
CA GLU A 166 -4.59 -3.72 16.21
C GLU A 166 -5.67 -3.34 15.19
N ALA A 167 -5.29 -2.74 14.06
CA ALA A 167 -6.23 -2.37 13.01
C ALA A 167 -6.95 -3.60 12.44
N GLN A 168 -8.14 -3.39 11.91
CA GLN A 168 -8.93 -4.39 11.20
C GLN A 168 -9.08 -3.99 9.73
N ILE A 169 -9.51 -4.91 8.87
CA ILE A 169 -9.91 -4.63 7.50
C ILE A 169 -11.27 -3.93 7.53
N PHE A 170 -11.26 -2.68 8.01
CA PHE A 170 -12.46 -1.91 8.34
C PHE A 170 -12.17 -0.40 8.25
N LEU A 171 -13.07 0.34 7.63
CA LEU A 171 -13.07 1.80 7.67
C LEU A 171 -14.12 2.30 8.66
N CYS A 172 -13.76 3.20 9.56
CA CYS A 172 -14.72 3.86 10.45
C CYS A 172 -15.70 4.73 9.64
N ALA A 173 -16.77 5.21 10.27
CA ALA A 173 -17.80 6.01 9.60
C ALA A 173 -17.23 7.25 8.90
N GLN A 174 -16.27 7.95 9.54
CA GLN A 174 -15.59 9.10 8.98
C GLN A 174 -14.84 8.76 7.69
N CYS A 175 -14.03 7.71 7.69
CA CYS A 175 -13.25 7.32 6.50
C CYS A 175 -14.16 6.80 5.37
N ARG A 176 -15.24 6.09 5.69
CA ARG A 176 -16.23 5.67 4.68
C ARG A 176 -16.92 6.87 4.04
N GLN A 177 -17.28 7.87 4.82
CA GLN A 177 -17.91 9.09 4.30
C GLN A 177 -16.97 9.86 3.39
N GLN A 178 -15.68 9.96 3.73
CA GLN A 178 -14.66 10.62 2.90
C GLN A 178 -14.41 9.89 1.59
N LEU A 179 -14.43 8.56 1.61
CA LEU A 179 -14.22 7.76 0.41
C LEU A 179 -15.41 7.84 -0.57
N GLY A 180 -16.58 8.23 -0.10
CA GLY A 180 -17.82 8.23 -0.87
C GLY A 180 -18.45 6.85 -0.98
N THR A 181 -19.58 6.75 -1.67
CA THR A 181 -20.21 5.47 -1.97
C THR A 181 -19.43 4.73 -3.04
N PHE A 182 -19.08 3.47 -2.74
CA PHE A 182 -18.57 2.51 -3.74
C PHE A 182 -19.67 2.14 -4.74
#